data_ed3b85418c18c3e78e81a9b251bf8927
#
_entry.id   ed3b85418c18c3e78e81a9b251bf8927
#
_cell.length_a   1.000
_cell.length_b   1.000
_cell.length_c   1.000
_cell.angle_alpha   90.00
_cell.angle_beta   90.00
_cell.angle_gamma   90.00
#
_symmetry.space_group_name_H-M   'P 1'
#
loop_
_entity.id
_entity.type
_entity.pdbx_description
1 polymer ?
#
loop_
_entity_poly.entity_id
_entity_poly.type
_entity_poly.pdbx_seq_one_letter_code
_entity_poly.pdbx_strand_id
1 'polypeptide(L)'
;MLKASNVEERFWDAMTNLHTDPLFKDSITNAMPKYVTVNKENERLSYQKADMARAKSAMFFPLYIDNIYIGYWIIESDVAHAFDGMDTGILEVIRENIISVLKTISYQNTIENIYRVDKFTGLNSAEYLYGKGKRTVDRYATSTICMFSINNIEEINETYGRKIGTALIVQVANTVKADISSEYVFVRYMGPKFAIAFSGTEINETIEFVSKIKQSIESIKLVTNKKHGKNPIEAQPITNFVLGTYYKGTGIEEVTKKLEEYLDNSGTAESEINCI
;
A
#
# COMPACT_ATOMS: atom_id res chain seq x y z
N MET A 1 10.56 -5.39 6.12
CA MET A 1 11.19 -5.86 7.35
C MET A 1 12.18 -4.80 7.83
N LEU A 2 11.99 -4.27 9.04
CA LEU A 2 12.92 -3.28 9.61
C LEU A 2 14.11 -4.04 10.16
N LYS A 3 15.31 -3.76 9.66
CA LYS A 3 16.55 -4.30 10.21
C LYS A 3 17.40 -3.12 10.69
N ALA A 4 17.78 -3.11 11.94
CA ALA A 4 18.78 -2.21 12.49
C ALA A 4 19.86 -3.08 13.15
N SER A 5 21.10 -2.96 12.70
CA SER A 5 22.22 -3.75 13.21
C SER A 5 23.53 -3.01 12.98
N ASN A 6 24.46 -3.16 13.92
CA ASN A 6 25.86 -2.76 13.76
C ASN A 6 26.75 -3.91 13.23
N VAL A 7 26.13 -5.05 12.91
CA VAL A 7 26.81 -6.19 12.30
C VAL A 7 26.98 -5.96 10.80
N GLU A 8 28.11 -6.34 10.22
CA GLU A 8 28.36 -6.24 8.78
C GLU A 8 27.29 -6.96 7.96
N GLU A 9 26.93 -6.39 6.82
CA GLU A 9 25.82 -6.85 5.97
C GLU A 9 25.95 -8.31 5.53
N ARG A 10 27.18 -8.79 5.31
CA ARG A 10 27.48 -10.18 4.95
C ARG A 10 27.04 -11.21 6.00
N PHE A 11 26.82 -10.78 7.24
CA PHE A 11 26.35 -11.65 8.34
C PHE A 11 24.86 -11.51 8.65
N TRP A 12 24.15 -10.62 7.97
CA TRP A 12 22.72 -10.37 8.25
C TRP A 12 21.84 -11.60 8.11
N ASP A 13 22.13 -12.48 7.16
CA ASP A 13 21.35 -13.71 6.99
C ASP A 13 21.52 -14.67 8.18
N ALA A 14 22.73 -14.78 8.72
CA ALA A 14 22.97 -15.57 9.91
C ALA A 14 22.22 -15.00 11.12
N MET A 15 22.29 -13.67 11.30
CA MET A 15 21.59 -12.98 12.39
C MET A 15 20.07 -13.02 12.18
N THR A 16 19.57 -12.92 10.97
CA THR A 16 18.11 -12.98 10.70
C THR A 16 17.51 -14.32 11.12
N ASN A 17 18.27 -15.41 11.04
CA ASN A 17 17.82 -16.77 11.32
C ASN A 17 18.10 -17.24 12.76
N LEU A 18 18.58 -16.37 13.65
CA LEU A 18 18.80 -16.71 15.06
C LEU A 18 17.57 -17.28 15.77
N HIS A 19 16.37 -16.89 15.34
CA HIS A 19 15.13 -17.42 15.88
C HIS A 19 14.94 -18.94 15.64
N THR A 20 15.69 -19.53 14.71
CA THR A 20 15.67 -20.97 14.44
C THR A 20 16.75 -21.72 15.24
N ASP A 21 17.68 -21.00 15.88
CA ASP A 21 18.74 -21.62 16.66
C ASP A 21 18.15 -22.27 17.93
N PRO A 22 18.49 -23.54 18.22
CA PRO A 22 18.03 -24.24 19.43
C PRO A 22 18.34 -23.48 20.73
N LEU A 23 19.41 -22.67 20.72
CA LEU A 23 19.84 -21.89 21.89
C LEU A 23 18.75 -20.91 22.35
N PHE A 24 17.98 -20.33 21.41
CA PHE A 24 16.97 -19.28 21.69
C PHE A 24 15.52 -19.77 21.62
N LYS A 25 15.31 -21.05 21.25
CA LYS A 25 13.98 -21.61 21.06
C LYS A 25 13.10 -21.48 22.30
N ASP A 26 13.64 -21.79 23.46
CA ASP A 26 12.90 -21.70 24.74
C ASP A 26 12.51 -20.26 25.08
N SER A 27 13.43 -19.31 24.82
CA SER A 27 13.20 -17.88 25.02
C SER A 27 12.02 -17.40 24.18
N ILE A 28 11.98 -17.82 22.92
CA ILE A 28 10.87 -17.48 22.00
C ILE A 28 9.58 -18.18 22.46
N THR A 29 9.60 -19.47 22.78
CA THR A 29 8.40 -20.20 23.19
C THR A 29 7.77 -19.64 24.45
N ASN A 30 8.58 -19.20 25.41
CA ASN A 30 8.13 -18.70 26.71
C ASN A 30 7.98 -17.17 26.73
N ALA A 31 8.30 -16.47 25.64
CA ALA A 31 8.32 -14.99 25.54
C ALA A 31 9.21 -14.33 26.60
N MET A 32 10.29 -14.99 27.04
CA MET A 32 11.17 -14.50 28.08
C MET A 32 12.58 -14.20 27.56
N PRO A 33 13.25 -13.16 28.08
CA PRO A 33 14.65 -12.90 27.77
C PRO A 33 15.55 -14.09 28.12
N LYS A 34 16.61 -14.26 27.34
CA LYS A 34 17.62 -15.29 27.59
C LYS A 34 19.02 -14.70 27.61
N TYR A 35 19.72 -14.95 28.70
CA TYR A 35 21.14 -14.69 28.82
C TYR A 35 21.95 -15.91 28.48
N VAL A 36 23.00 -15.73 27.70
CA VAL A 36 23.96 -16.78 27.33
C VAL A 36 25.38 -16.24 27.47
N THR A 37 26.30 -17.07 27.95
CA THR A 37 27.71 -16.71 28.10
C THR A 37 28.59 -17.94 27.89
N VAL A 38 29.84 -17.71 27.50
CA VAL A 38 30.85 -18.76 27.44
C VAL A 38 31.57 -18.88 28.76
N ASN A 39 32.06 -20.09 29.07
CA ASN A 39 32.78 -20.37 30.33
C ASN A 39 34.29 -20.22 30.19
N LYS A 40 34.85 -20.33 29.00
CA LYS A 40 36.30 -20.25 28.72
C LYS A 40 36.61 -19.09 27.77
N GLU A 41 37.74 -18.47 28.00
CA GLU A 41 38.18 -17.28 27.28
C GLU A 41 38.30 -17.46 25.76
N ASN A 42 38.62 -18.68 25.31
CA ASN A 42 38.78 -19.03 23.90
C ASN A 42 37.50 -19.57 23.24
N GLU A 43 36.41 -19.68 23.98
CA GLU A 43 35.11 -20.08 23.45
C GLU A 43 34.36 -18.89 22.83
N ARG A 44 33.38 -19.21 22.01
CA ARG A 44 32.42 -18.26 21.44
C ARG A 44 31.02 -18.86 21.50
N LEU A 45 30.01 -18.02 21.40
CA LEU A 45 28.63 -18.47 21.37
C LEU A 45 28.35 -19.27 20.09
N SER A 46 27.59 -20.35 20.24
CA SER A 46 27.40 -21.41 19.21
C SER A 46 26.81 -20.90 17.91
N TYR A 47 26.02 -19.83 17.95
CA TYR A 47 25.39 -19.27 16.78
C TYR A 47 26.34 -18.40 15.92
N GLN A 48 27.51 -18.03 16.44
CA GLN A 48 28.44 -17.18 15.72
C GLN A 48 29.26 -17.96 14.71
N LYS A 49 29.33 -17.46 13.48
CA LYS A 49 30.24 -17.97 12.45
C LYS A 49 31.71 -17.65 12.77
N ALA A 50 32.62 -18.41 12.19
CA ALA A 50 34.06 -18.33 12.50
C ALA A 50 34.68 -16.95 12.23
N ASP A 51 34.16 -16.23 11.25
CA ASP A 51 34.63 -14.95 10.76
C ASP A 51 33.85 -13.72 11.30
N MET A 52 32.82 -13.97 12.15
CA MET A 52 32.13 -12.90 12.87
C MET A 52 32.95 -12.38 14.05
N ALA A 53 32.70 -11.13 14.44
CA ALA A 53 33.21 -10.61 15.71
C ALA A 53 32.81 -11.55 16.85
N ARG A 54 33.77 -11.86 17.74
CA ARG A 54 33.54 -12.83 18.83
C ARG A 54 32.71 -12.19 19.93
N ALA A 55 31.44 -12.57 20.03
CA ALA A 55 30.69 -12.35 21.25
C ALA A 55 30.91 -13.53 22.20
N LYS A 56 31.21 -13.20 23.45
CA LYS A 56 31.41 -14.15 24.58
C LYS A 56 30.20 -14.19 25.48
N SER A 57 29.39 -13.16 25.50
CA SER A 57 28.10 -13.15 26.21
C SER A 57 27.05 -12.40 25.38
N ALA A 58 25.78 -12.77 25.54
CA ALA A 58 24.68 -12.13 24.85
C ALA A 58 23.38 -12.17 25.66
N MET A 59 22.59 -11.13 25.55
CA MET A 59 21.21 -11.08 26.02
C MET A 59 20.25 -11.02 24.84
N PHE A 60 19.38 -11.99 24.75
CA PHE A 60 18.38 -12.12 23.68
C PHE A 60 16.99 -11.77 24.22
N PHE A 61 16.32 -10.87 23.56
CA PHE A 61 14.97 -10.40 23.90
C PHE A 61 14.00 -10.70 22.74
N PRO A 62 13.11 -11.69 22.87
CA PRO A 62 12.09 -11.93 21.87
C PRO A 62 11.06 -10.79 21.89
N LEU A 63 10.64 -10.35 20.71
CA LEU A 63 9.70 -9.24 20.53
C LEU A 63 8.35 -9.77 20.04
N TYR A 64 7.27 -9.34 20.70
CA TYR A 64 5.90 -9.73 20.41
C TYR A 64 5.00 -8.52 20.25
N ILE A 65 4.08 -8.58 19.29
CA ILE A 65 2.95 -7.66 19.18
C ILE A 65 1.67 -8.50 19.21
N ASP A 66 0.77 -8.22 20.15
CA ASP A 66 -0.51 -8.91 20.29
C ASP A 66 -0.36 -10.45 20.29
N ASN A 67 0.64 -10.97 21.05
CA ASN A 67 1.03 -12.37 21.16
C ASN A 67 1.63 -13.01 19.88
N ILE A 68 1.90 -12.23 18.86
CA ILE A 68 2.56 -12.70 17.64
C ILE A 68 4.04 -12.36 17.72
N TYR A 69 4.90 -13.37 17.56
CA TYR A 69 6.34 -13.18 17.46
C TYR A 69 6.68 -12.38 16.19
N ILE A 70 7.36 -11.26 16.34
CA ILE A 70 7.72 -10.37 15.22
C ILE A 70 9.22 -10.31 14.95
N GLY A 71 10.03 -10.77 15.91
CA GLY A 71 11.47 -10.72 15.82
C GLY A 71 12.14 -10.71 17.17
N TYR A 72 13.36 -10.25 17.20
CA TYR A 72 14.15 -10.18 18.42
C TYR A 72 15.05 -8.95 18.44
N TRP A 73 15.49 -8.61 19.65
CA TRP A 73 16.57 -7.69 19.93
C TRP A 73 17.66 -8.44 20.69
N ILE A 74 18.92 -8.31 20.29
CA ILE A 74 20.06 -8.96 20.94
C ILE A 74 21.15 -7.93 21.23
N ILE A 75 21.74 -8.06 22.40
CA ILE A 75 22.90 -7.28 22.83
C ILE A 75 24.02 -8.27 23.04
N GLU A 76 25.18 -8.00 22.46
CA GLU A 76 26.37 -8.85 22.52
C GLU A 76 27.54 -8.14 23.15
N SER A 77 28.40 -8.89 23.86
CA SER A 77 29.67 -8.42 24.41
C SER A 77 30.78 -9.40 24.08
N ASP A 78 31.98 -8.89 23.82
CA ASP A 78 33.22 -9.64 23.65
C ASP A 78 33.84 -10.09 24.98
N VAL A 79 33.23 -9.71 26.10
CA VAL A 79 33.61 -10.13 27.46
C VAL A 79 32.66 -11.22 27.92
N ALA A 80 33.23 -12.33 28.43
CA ALA A 80 32.45 -13.37 29.11
C ALA A 80 31.84 -12.81 30.40
N HIS A 81 30.63 -13.24 30.72
CA HIS A 81 29.92 -12.83 31.92
C HIS A 81 29.64 -11.31 32.04
N ALA A 82 29.63 -10.57 30.89
CA ALA A 82 29.47 -9.14 30.88
C ALA A 82 28.14 -8.67 31.48
N PHE A 83 27.13 -9.52 31.50
CA PHE A 83 25.78 -9.19 31.98
C PHE A 83 25.45 -9.83 33.33
N ASP A 84 26.42 -10.50 33.98
CA ASP A 84 26.23 -11.11 35.32
C ASP A 84 25.91 -10.01 36.33
N GLY A 85 24.85 -10.20 37.10
CA GLY A 85 24.41 -9.22 38.10
C GLY A 85 23.89 -7.89 37.58
N MET A 86 23.73 -7.76 36.28
CA MET A 86 23.12 -6.55 35.69
C MET A 86 21.63 -6.48 36.06
N ASP A 87 21.19 -5.30 36.48
CA ASP A 87 19.76 -5.02 36.58
C ASP A 87 19.14 -4.94 35.16
N THR A 88 18.37 -5.94 34.82
CA THR A 88 17.70 -6.03 33.50
C THR A 88 16.51 -5.11 33.35
N GLY A 89 16.09 -4.40 34.41
CA GLY A 89 14.93 -3.51 34.39
C GLY A 89 15.01 -2.43 33.30
N ILE A 90 16.19 -1.81 33.16
CA ILE A 90 16.43 -0.84 32.09
C ILE A 90 16.29 -1.46 30.69
N LEU A 91 16.80 -2.66 30.49
CA LEU A 91 16.73 -3.37 29.20
C LEU A 91 15.28 -3.77 28.87
N GLU A 92 14.50 -4.14 29.90
CA GLU A 92 13.06 -4.39 29.73
C GLU A 92 12.32 -3.12 29.29
N VAL A 93 12.60 -1.96 29.88
CA VAL A 93 12.02 -0.69 29.47
C VAL A 93 12.38 -0.36 28.01
N ILE A 94 13.64 -0.60 27.62
CA ILE A 94 14.07 -0.39 26.22
C ILE A 94 13.32 -1.35 25.30
N ARG A 95 13.17 -2.62 25.65
CA ARG A 95 12.39 -3.60 24.89
C ARG A 95 10.95 -3.15 24.68
N GLU A 96 10.28 -2.71 25.75
CA GLU A 96 8.90 -2.23 25.67
C GLU A 96 8.79 -0.98 24.77
N ASN A 97 9.75 -0.07 24.80
CA ASN A 97 9.79 1.07 23.91
C ASN A 97 9.98 0.63 22.44
N ILE A 98 10.86 -0.34 22.16
CA ILE A 98 11.04 -0.90 20.82
C ILE A 98 9.72 -1.52 20.33
N ILE A 99 9.05 -2.32 21.16
CA ILE A 99 7.75 -2.93 20.83
C ILE A 99 6.72 -1.86 20.54
N SER A 100 6.63 -0.81 21.36
CA SER A 100 5.68 0.30 21.19
C SER A 100 5.88 1.01 19.85
N VAL A 101 7.12 1.32 19.47
CA VAL A 101 7.44 1.93 18.18
C VAL A 101 7.08 1.01 17.02
N LEU A 102 7.45 -0.27 17.09
CA LEU A 102 7.13 -1.25 16.05
C LEU A 102 5.62 -1.45 15.91
N LYS A 103 4.89 -1.46 17.02
CA LYS A 103 3.41 -1.54 17.03
C LYS A 103 2.79 -0.33 16.35
N THR A 104 3.27 0.87 16.64
CA THR A 104 2.83 2.11 16.01
C THR A 104 3.05 2.08 14.49
N ILE A 105 4.26 1.71 14.05
CA ILE A 105 4.59 1.57 12.62
C ILE A 105 3.70 0.52 11.94
N SER A 106 3.48 -0.63 12.59
CA SER A 106 2.63 -1.70 12.06
C SER A 106 1.18 -1.24 11.89
N TYR A 107 0.64 -0.54 12.86
CA TYR A 107 -0.72 0.00 12.78
C TYR A 107 -0.84 1.11 11.73
N GLN A 108 0.13 2.01 11.65
CA GLN A 108 0.16 3.03 10.61
C GLN A 108 0.17 2.40 9.21
N ASN A 109 1.04 1.41 8.96
CA ASN A 109 1.06 0.68 7.69
C ASN A 109 -0.28 -0.01 7.38
N THR A 110 -0.92 -0.58 8.40
CA THR A 110 -2.23 -1.24 8.23
C THR A 110 -3.30 -0.22 7.88
N ILE A 111 -3.34 0.90 8.59
CA ILE A 111 -4.27 2.01 8.34
C ILE A 111 -4.04 2.54 6.91
N GLU A 112 -2.81 2.86 6.53
CA GLU A 112 -2.48 3.31 5.18
C GLU A 112 -2.93 2.31 4.10
N ASN A 113 -2.72 1.01 4.31
CA ASN A 113 -3.15 -0.02 3.37
C ASN A 113 -4.68 -0.12 3.26
N ILE A 114 -5.40 0.06 4.37
CA ILE A 114 -6.89 0.06 4.38
C ILE A 114 -7.42 1.26 3.60
N TYR A 115 -6.82 2.44 3.74
CA TYR A 115 -7.24 3.64 3.03
C TYR A 115 -6.79 3.69 1.57
N ARG A 116 -5.76 2.90 1.20
CA ARG A 116 -5.21 2.89 -0.18
C ARG A 116 -6.02 2.10 -1.18
N VAL A 117 -6.98 1.29 -0.76
CA VAL A 117 -7.78 0.44 -1.65
C VAL A 117 -9.26 0.68 -1.42
N ASP A 118 -9.96 1.01 -2.50
CA ASP A 118 -11.42 1.10 -2.48
C ASP A 118 -12.06 -0.29 -2.36
N LYS A 119 -12.90 -0.46 -1.36
CA LYS A 119 -13.49 -1.76 -1.00
C LYS A 119 -14.46 -2.33 -2.04
N PHE A 120 -15.04 -1.48 -2.88
CA PHE A 120 -16.02 -1.89 -3.88
C PHE A 120 -15.35 -2.29 -5.19
N THR A 121 -14.41 -1.47 -5.66
CA THR A 121 -13.77 -1.67 -6.96
C THR A 121 -12.45 -2.43 -6.88
N GLY A 122 -11.83 -2.50 -5.69
CA GLY A 122 -10.48 -3.05 -5.52
C GLY A 122 -9.38 -2.20 -6.19
N LEU A 123 -9.71 -0.99 -6.64
CA LEU A 123 -8.75 -0.02 -7.15
C LEU A 123 -8.05 0.68 -6.00
N ASN A 124 -6.88 1.25 -6.29
CA ASN A 124 -6.26 2.17 -5.35
C ASN A 124 -7.13 3.43 -5.15
N SER A 125 -6.99 4.09 -4.00
CA SER A 125 -7.66 5.35 -3.67
C SER A 125 -6.88 6.57 -4.15
N ALA A 126 -7.46 7.77 -3.96
CA ALA A 126 -6.80 9.04 -4.25
C ALA A 126 -5.48 9.22 -3.48
N GLU A 127 -5.40 8.74 -2.22
CA GLU A 127 -4.18 8.81 -1.40
C GLU A 127 -3.02 8.03 -2.04
N TYR A 128 -3.33 6.92 -2.72
CA TYR A 128 -2.32 6.20 -3.47
C TYR A 128 -1.78 7.02 -4.65
N LEU A 129 -2.65 7.76 -5.35
CA LEU A 129 -2.25 8.63 -6.44
C LEU A 129 -1.30 9.73 -5.94
N TYR A 130 -1.64 10.38 -4.82
CA TYR A 130 -0.82 11.44 -4.21
C TYR A 130 0.51 10.95 -3.66
N GLY A 131 0.58 9.73 -3.17
CA GLY A 131 1.79 9.12 -2.63
C GLY A 131 2.63 8.39 -3.68
N LYS A 132 2.29 7.13 -3.92
CA LYS A 132 3.05 6.24 -4.80
C LYS A 132 2.85 6.59 -6.28
N GLY A 133 1.65 7.01 -6.66
CA GLY A 133 1.33 7.46 -8.02
C GLY A 133 2.20 8.64 -8.43
N LYS A 134 2.30 9.65 -7.57
CA LYS A 134 3.17 10.82 -7.79
C LYS A 134 4.63 10.42 -8.05
N ARG A 135 5.16 9.49 -7.27
CA ARG A 135 6.54 8.99 -7.49
C ARG A 135 6.72 8.29 -8.84
N THR A 136 5.66 7.73 -9.40
CA THR A 136 5.70 7.07 -10.71
C THR A 136 5.74 8.11 -11.83
N VAL A 137 4.87 9.13 -11.78
CA VAL A 137 4.86 10.21 -12.78
C VAL A 137 6.09 11.11 -12.71
N ASP A 138 6.66 11.32 -11.52
CA ASP A 138 7.89 12.10 -11.31
C ASP A 138 9.16 11.45 -11.92
N ARG A 139 9.07 10.25 -12.46
CA ARG A 139 10.17 9.65 -13.24
C ARG A 139 10.32 10.28 -14.63
N TYR A 140 9.29 10.97 -15.10
CA TYR A 140 9.20 11.59 -16.41
C TYR A 140 9.12 13.11 -16.30
N ALA A 141 9.55 13.84 -17.31
CA ALA A 141 9.47 15.31 -17.32
C ALA A 141 8.02 15.79 -17.37
N THR A 142 7.20 15.08 -18.15
CA THR A 142 5.75 15.34 -18.31
C THR A 142 4.99 14.01 -18.21
N SER A 143 3.74 14.09 -17.79
CA SER A 143 2.78 12.98 -17.76
C SER A 143 1.38 13.56 -17.96
N THR A 144 0.43 12.76 -18.38
CA THR A 144 -0.97 13.20 -18.48
C THR A 144 -1.80 12.59 -17.35
N ILE A 145 -2.54 13.43 -16.66
CA ILE A 145 -3.55 12.98 -15.69
C ILE A 145 -4.92 13.09 -16.36
N CYS A 146 -5.63 12.00 -16.41
CA CYS A 146 -7.01 11.94 -16.85
C CYS A 146 -7.92 11.71 -15.65
N MET A 147 -8.95 12.49 -15.50
CA MET A 147 -10.02 12.23 -14.54
C MET A 147 -11.33 12.03 -15.28
N PHE A 148 -12.17 11.10 -14.80
CA PHE A 148 -13.51 10.92 -15.36
C PHE A 148 -14.54 10.62 -14.30
N SER A 149 -15.80 10.94 -14.58
CA SER A 149 -16.94 10.71 -13.69
C SER A 149 -18.06 9.97 -14.42
N ILE A 150 -18.80 9.13 -13.68
CA ILE A 150 -20.08 8.58 -14.14
C ILE A 150 -21.17 9.56 -13.73
N ASN A 151 -21.67 10.37 -14.68
CA ASN A 151 -22.50 11.52 -14.36
C ASN A 151 -23.95 11.16 -14.01
N ASN A 152 -24.48 10.07 -14.57
CA ASN A 152 -25.85 9.64 -14.34
C ASN A 152 -26.03 8.64 -13.19
N ILE A 153 -25.03 8.53 -12.29
CA ILE A 153 -25.06 7.53 -11.20
C ILE A 153 -26.18 7.78 -10.20
N GLU A 154 -26.54 9.05 -9.95
CA GLU A 154 -27.64 9.41 -9.05
C GLU A 154 -28.98 9.00 -9.63
N GLU A 155 -29.25 9.30 -10.90
CA GLU A 155 -30.44 8.87 -11.62
C GLU A 155 -30.59 7.34 -11.60
N ILE A 156 -29.48 6.62 -11.84
CA ILE A 156 -29.46 5.15 -11.77
C ILE A 156 -29.77 4.65 -10.36
N ASN A 157 -29.21 5.30 -9.33
CA ASN A 157 -29.49 4.98 -7.94
C ASN A 157 -30.94 5.22 -7.55
N GLU A 158 -31.55 6.29 -8.01
CA GLU A 158 -32.97 6.62 -7.77
C GLU A 158 -33.89 5.65 -8.49
N THR A 159 -33.59 5.35 -9.75
CA THR A 159 -34.44 4.52 -10.61
C THR A 159 -34.32 3.02 -10.27
N TYR A 160 -33.12 2.54 -10.00
CA TYR A 160 -32.82 1.11 -9.90
C TYR A 160 -32.28 0.68 -8.55
N GLY A 161 -31.99 1.65 -7.68
CA GLY A 161 -31.45 1.43 -6.34
C GLY A 161 -29.91 1.39 -6.28
N ARG A 162 -29.36 1.75 -5.12
CA ARG A 162 -27.91 1.89 -4.87
C ARG A 162 -27.08 0.63 -5.19
N LYS A 163 -27.67 -0.56 -5.11
CA LYS A 163 -26.98 -1.81 -5.45
C LYS A 163 -26.63 -1.87 -6.92
N ILE A 164 -27.50 -1.37 -7.80
CA ILE A 164 -27.28 -1.31 -9.24
C ILE A 164 -26.23 -0.25 -9.58
N GLY A 165 -26.31 0.93 -8.99
CA GLY A 165 -25.28 1.96 -9.18
C GLY A 165 -23.90 1.50 -8.70
N THR A 166 -23.82 0.81 -7.55
CA THR A 166 -22.54 0.23 -7.09
C THR A 166 -22.02 -0.83 -8.07
N ALA A 167 -22.89 -1.70 -8.61
CA ALA A 167 -22.50 -2.70 -9.59
C ALA A 167 -21.99 -2.05 -10.89
N LEU A 168 -22.60 -0.95 -11.33
CA LEU A 168 -22.15 -0.18 -12.48
C LEU A 168 -20.76 0.43 -12.25
N ILE A 169 -20.53 1.06 -11.11
CA ILE A 169 -19.22 1.59 -10.73
C ILE A 169 -18.14 0.49 -10.77
N VAL A 170 -18.44 -0.69 -10.23
CA VAL A 170 -17.52 -1.85 -10.22
C VAL A 170 -17.26 -2.33 -11.65
N GLN A 171 -18.29 -2.39 -12.48
CA GLN A 171 -18.14 -2.85 -13.88
C GLN A 171 -17.32 -1.86 -14.69
N VAL A 172 -17.55 -0.56 -14.56
CA VAL A 172 -16.73 0.50 -15.19
C VAL A 172 -15.27 0.36 -14.75
N ALA A 173 -15.03 0.23 -13.45
CA ALA A 173 -13.68 0.03 -12.93
C ALA A 173 -12.97 -1.20 -13.53
N ASN A 174 -13.67 -2.33 -13.63
CA ASN A 174 -13.11 -3.57 -14.21
C ASN A 174 -12.85 -3.43 -15.71
N THR A 175 -13.75 -2.79 -16.45
CA THR A 175 -13.59 -2.52 -17.89
C THR A 175 -12.33 -1.69 -18.14
N VAL A 176 -12.22 -0.54 -17.45
CA VAL A 176 -11.04 0.33 -17.58
C VAL A 176 -9.77 -0.38 -17.18
N LYS A 177 -9.79 -1.14 -16.08
CA LYS A 177 -8.62 -1.91 -15.62
C LYS A 177 -8.14 -2.96 -16.62
N ALA A 178 -9.05 -3.52 -17.41
CA ALA A 178 -8.71 -4.50 -18.46
C ALA A 178 -8.07 -3.82 -19.68
N ASP A 179 -8.43 -2.57 -19.96
CA ASP A 179 -8.00 -1.83 -21.14
C ASP A 179 -6.68 -1.07 -20.93
N ILE A 180 -6.27 -0.80 -19.68
CA ILE A 180 -5.06 -0.03 -19.39
C ILE A 180 -3.88 -0.90 -19.03
N SER A 181 -2.65 -0.43 -19.39
CA SER A 181 -1.40 -1.06 -18.97
C SER A 181 -1.21 -0.95 -17.45
N SER A 182 -0.62 -1.99 -16.85
CA SER A 182 -0.22 -2.00 -15.43
C SER A 182 0.85 -0.97 -15.07
N GLU A 183 1.47 -0.32 -16.05
CA GLU A 183 2.44 0.76 -15.87
C GLU A 183 1.78 2.08 -15.49
N TYR A 184 0.50 2.25 -15.81
CA TYR A 184 -0.28 3.42 -15.46
C TYR A 184 -0.93 3.28 -14.08
N VAL A 185 -1.14 4.40 -13.42
CA VAL A 185 -1.77 4.43 -12.11
C VAL A 185 -3.25 4.70 -12.27
N PHE A 186 -4.09 3.73 -11.96
CA PHE A 186 -5.55 3.86 -12.00
C PHE A 186 -6.11 3.80 -10.57
N VAL A 187 -6.89 4.81 -10.21
CA VAL A 187 -7.47 4.96 -8.88
C VAL A 187 -8.96 5.28 -8.94
N ARG A 188 -9.70 4.88 -7.92
CA ARG A 188 -11.00 5.45 -7.62
C ARG A 188 -10.77 6.71 -6.79
N TYR A 189 -11.13 7.87 -7.36
CA TYR A 189 -10.81 9.15 -6.75
C TYR A 189 -11.77 9.49 -5.61
N MET A 190 -13.05 9.64 -5.92
CA MET A 190 -14.12 9.88 -4.95
C MET A 190 -15.50 9.63 -5.57
N GLY A 191 -16.39 8.91 -4.86
CA GLY A 191 -17.75 8.65 -5.36
C GLY A 191 -17.74 7.94 -6.73
N PRO A 192 -18.34 8.53 -7.79
CA PRO A 192 -18.32 8.00 -9.14
C PRO A 192 -17.12 8.47 -9.97
N LYS A 193 -16.16 9.19 -9.36
CA LYS A 193 -14.99 9.76 -10.04
C LYS A 193 -13.80 8.82 -9.99
N PHE A 194 -13.05 8.75 -11.07
CA PHE A 194 -11.84 7.98 -11.26
C PHE A 194 -10.72 8.84 -11.80
N ALA A 195 -9.47 8.46 -11.54
CA ALA A 195 -8.32 9.12 -12.13
C ALA A 195 -7.31 8.10 -12.67
N ILE A 196 -6.72 8.43 -13.82
CA ILE A 196 -5.64 7.64 -14.45
C ILE A 196 -4.45 8.58 -14.63
N ALA A 197 -3.28 8.16 -14.14
CA ALA A 197 -2.04 8.85 -14.42
C ALA A 197 -1.28 8.07 -15.50
N PHE A 198 -1.21 8.65 -16.68
CA PHE A 198 -0.47 8.17 -17.83
C PHE A 198 0.97 8.67 -17.74
N SER A 199 1.84 7.83 -17.21
CA SER A 199 3.22 8.20 -16.91
C SER A 199 4.05 8.34 -18.19
N GLY A 200 4.66 9.52 -18.40
CA GLY A 200 5.56 9.78 -19.53
C GLY A 200 4.85 9.94 -20.88
N THR A 201 3.52 10.15 -20.90
CA THR A 201 2.76 10.37 -22.13
C THR A 201 2.31 11.82 -22.23
N GLU A 202 2.22 12.33 -23.45
CA GLU A 202 1.65 13.64 -23.74
C GLU A 202 0.12 13.58 -23.95
N ILE A 203 -0.55 14.71 -23.79
CA ILE A 203 -2.02 14.81 -23.89
C ILE A 203 -2.54 14.26 -25.23
N ASN A 204 -1.90 14.61 -26.34
CA ASN A 204 -2.37 14.20 -27.68
C ASN A 204 -2.35 12.67 -27.86
N GLU A 205 -1.34 12.01 -27.38
CA GLU A 205 -1.24 10.54 -27.40
C GLU A 205 -2.29 9.91 -26.48
N THR A 206 -2.53 10.55 -25.35
CA THR A 206 -3.46 10.05 -24.33
C THR A 206 -4.92 10.16 -24.78
N ILE A 207 -5.30 11.16 -25.58
CA ILE A 207 -6.68 11.36 -26.08
C ILE A 207 -7.15 10.13 -26.86
N GLU A 208 -6.33 9.57 -27.75
CA GLU A 208 -6.70 8.38 -28.53
C GLU A 208 -6.96 7.17 -27.62
N PHE A 209 -6.12 7.04 -26.57
CA PHE A 209 -6.25 5.97 -25.60
C PHE A 209 -7.51 6.11 -24.75
N VAL A 210 -7.78 7.32 -24.26
CA VAL A 210 -8.98 7.66 -23.49
C VAL A 210 -10.25 7.49 -24.33
N SER A 211 -10.18 7.79 -25.64
CA SER A 211 -11.31 7.58 -26.55
C SER A 211 -11.70 6.10 -26.65
N LYS A 212 -10.73 5.18 -26.65
CA LYS A 212 -10.99 3.75 -26.62
C LYS A 212 -11.61 3.30 -25.30
N ILE A 213 -11.07 3.81 -24.16
CA ILE A 213 -11.63 3.56 -22.83
C ILE A 213 -13.10 4.03 -22.78
N LYS A 214 -13.38 5.24 -23.27
CA LYS A 214 -14.73 5.78 -23.33
C LYS A 214 -15.67 4.84 -24.10
N GLN A 215 -15.28 4.38 -25.30
CA GLN A 215 -16.08 3.44 -26.10
C GLN A 215 -16.33 2.12 -25.35
N SER A 216 -15.30 1.60 -24.66
CA SER A 216 -15.47 0.39 -23.84
C SER A 216 -16.47 0.59 -22.72
N ILE A 217 -16.43 1.74 -22.04
CA ILE A 217 -17.38 2.08 -20.98
C ILE A 217 -18.80 2.26 -21.55
N GLU A 218 -18.98 2.95 -22.65
CA GLU A 218 -20.27 3.16 -23.31
C GLU A 218 -20.91 1.85 -23.80
N SER A 219 -20.11 0.83 -24.04
CA SER A 219 -20.59 -0.52 -24.40
C SER A 219 -21.16 -1.29 -23.20
N ILE A 220 -20.94 -0.82 -21.98
CA ILE A 220 -21.41 -1.47 -20.76
C ILE A 220 -22.94 -1.41 -20.69
N LYS A 221 -23.57 -2.60 -20.61
CA LYS A 221 -24.99 -2.74 -20.34
C LYS A 221 -25.17 -3.62 -19.11
N LEU A 222 -25.64 -3.04 -18.02
CA LEU A 222 -26.04 -3.79 -16.85
C LEU A 222 -27.43 -4.41 -17.10
N VAL A 223 -27.45 -5.72 -17.29
CA VAL A 223 -28.70 -6.48 -17.38
C VAL A 223 -28.93 -7.16 -16.04
N THR A 224 -29.93 -6.74 -15.29
CA THR A 224 -30.31 -7.41 -14.05
C THR A 224 -31.42 -8.42 -14.30
N ASN A 225 -31.19 -9.68 -13.96
CA ASN A 225 -32.20 -10.73 -13.98
C ASN A 225 -33.26 -10.45 -12.93
N LYS A 226 -34.54 -10.44 -13.36
CA LYS A 226 -35.69 -10.22 -12.50
C LYS A 226 -35.99 -11.38 -11.56
N LYS A 227 -36.19 -11.01 -10.32
CA LYS A 227 -37.22 -11.62 -9.47
C LYS A 227 -38.42 -10.67 -9.49
N HIS A 228 -39.54 -11.09 -10.12
CA HIS A 228 -40.86 -10.43 -10.24
C HIS A 228 -41.06 -9.45 -11.44
N GLY A 229 -41.36 -10.03 -12.59
CA GLY A 229 -42.35 -9.48 -13.56
C GLY A 229 -42.09 -8.14 -14.27
N LYS A 230 -40.96 -7.47 -14.14
CA LYS A 230 -40.64 -6.19 -14.83
C LYS A 230 -39.54 -6.35 -15.93
N ASN A 231 -39.43 -5.50 -16.95
CA ASN A 231 -38.45 -5.57 -18.07
C ASN A 231 -36.98 -5.59 -17.64
N PRO A 232 -36.04 -6.22 -18.31
CA PRO A 232 -34.64 -6.17 -17.94
C PRO A 232 -34.20 -4.71 -17.80
N ILE A 233 -33.44 -4.43 -16.76
CA ILE A 233 -32.90 -3.10 -16.49
C ILE A 233 -31.72 -2.95 -17.42
N GLU A 234 -31.73 -1.95 -18.31
CA GLU A 234 -30.56 -1.49 -19.05
C GLU A 234 -30.06 -0.20 -18.42
N ALA A 235 -29.09 -0.31 -17.51
CA ALA A 235 -28.40 0.87 -17.02
C ALA A 235 -27.11 1.04 -17.81
N GLN A 236 -26.97 2.19 -18.48
CA GLN A 236 -25.83 2.58 -19.29
C GLN A 236 -25.12 3.75 -18.62
N PRO A 237 -23.78 3.73 -18.47
CA PRO A 237 -23.05 4.87 -17.89
C PRO A 237 -22.95 6.02 -18.90
N ILE A 238 -23.13 7.25 -18.42
CA ILE A 238 -22.76 8.49 -19.12
C ILE A 238 -21.51 9.02 -18.42
N THR A 239 -20.41 9.21 -19.17
CA THR A 239 -19.12 9.55 -18.58
C THR A 239 -18.48 10.78 -19.21
N ASN A 240 -18.01 11.71 -18.40
CA ASN A 240 -17.19 12.84 -18.85
C ASN A 240 -15.74 12.62 -18.44
N PHE A 241 -14.85 12.92 -19.37
CA PHE A 241 -13.41 12.81 -19.21
C PHE A 241 -12.78 14.20 -19.32
N VAL A 242 -11.80 14.47 -18.48
CA VAL A 242 -10.96 15.65 -18.56
C VAL A 242 -9.50 15.27 -18.39
N LEU A 243 -8.65 15.81 -19.25
CA LEU A 243 -7.22 15.57 -19.25
C LEU A 243 -6.46 16.85 -18.93
N GLY A 244 -5.37 16.73 -18.16
CA GLY A 244 -4.45 17.81 -17.86
C GLY A 244 -3.01 17.34 -17.84
N THR A 245 -2.08 18.24 -18.19
CA THR A 245 -0.66 17.94 -18.17
C THR A 245 -0.10 18.10 -16.76
N TYR A 246 0.62 17.07 -16.32
CA TYR A 246 1.42 17.10 -15.09
C TYR A 246 2.88 17.31 -15.44
N TYR A 247 3.52 18.27 -14.79
CA TYR A 247 4.95 18.54 -14.91
C TYR A 247 5.68 18.00 -13.66
N LYS A 248 6.82 17.35 -13.87
CA LYS A 248 7.66 16.83 -12.77
C LYS A 248 7.95 17.92 -11.73
N GLY A 249 7.71 17.59 -10.47
CA GLY A 249 7.99 18.47 -9.34
C GLY A 249 6.86 19.46 -9.01
N THR A 250 5.77 19.48 -9.77
CA THR A 250 4.54 20.22 -9.39
C THR A 250 3.70 19.41 -8.41
N GLY A 251 2.71 20.03 -7.79
CA GLY A 251 1.71 19.34 -6.94
C GLY A 251 0.74 18.56 -7.83
N ILE A 252 0.70 17.23 -7.72
CA ILE A 252 -0.30 16.42 -8.43
C ILE A 252 -1.71 16.75 -7.94
N GLU A 253 -1.83 17.17 -6.68
CA GLU A 253 -3.05 17.63 -6.04
C GLU A 253 -3.63 18.88 -6.73
N GLU A 254 -2.78 19.79 -7.21
CA GLU A 254 -3.22 20.99 -7.93
C GLU A 254 -3.82 20.63 -9.28
N VAL A 255 -3.19 19.69 -9.99
CA VAL A 255 -3.71 19.23 -11.29
C VAL A 255 -5.02 18.49 -11.09
N THR A 256 -5.09 17.54 -10.17
CA THR A 256 -6.31 16.77 -9.91
C THR A 256 -7.45 17.64 -9.43
N LYS A 257 -7.17 18.67 -8.62
CA LYS A 257 -8.19 19.64 -8.17
C LYS A 257 -8.80 20.42 -9.35
N LYS A 258 -7.99 20.90 -10.29
CA LYS A 258 -8.49 21.59 -11.49
C LYS A 258 -9.35 20.68 -12.34
N LEU A 259 -8.92 19.41 -12.53
CA LEU A 259 -9.68 18.41 -13.27
C LEU A 259 -11.02 18.11 -12.59
N GLU A 260 -11.02 18.00 -11.27
CA GLU A 260 -12.23 17.79 -10.48
C GLU A 260 -13.21 18.96 -10.57
N GLU A 261 -12.72 20.19 -10.38
CA GLU A 261 -13.52 21.40 -10.53
C GLU A 261 -14.15 21.50 -11.93
N TYR A 262 -13.43 21.08 -12.97
CA TYR A 262 -13.97 21.04 -14.32
C TYR A 262 -15.11 20.01 -14.45
N LEU A 263 -14.91 18.78 -13.94
CA LEU A 263 -15.94 17.75 -13.99
C LEU A 263 -17.20 18.12 -13.20
N ASP A 264 -17.05 18.78 -12.06
CA ASP A 264 -18.18 19.21 -11.24
C ASP A 264 -19.00 20.34 -11.90
N ASN A 265 -18.37 21.12 -12.76
CA ASN A 265 -19.02 22.18 -13.51
C ASN A 265 -19.50 21.75 -14.93
N SER A 266 -19.09 20.56 -15.40
CA SER A 266 -19.52 20.05 -16.72
C SER A 266 -20.93 19.44 -16.60
N GLY A 267 -21.74 19.69 -17.67
CA GLY A 267 -23.12 19.20 -17.73
C GLY A 267 -23.18 17.64 -17.79
N THR A 268 -24.36 17.11 -17.51
CA THR A 268 -24.62 15.66 -17.41
C THR A 268 -25.15 15.03 -18.71
N ALA A 269 -25.34 15.80 -19.79
CA ALA A 269 -26.19 15.38 -20.90
C ALA A 269 -25.53 14.39 -21.88
N GLU A 270 -24.22 14.47 -22.12
CA GLU A 270 -23.51 13.64 -23.10
C GLU A 270 -22.10 13.29 -22.60
N SER A 271 -21.57 12.16 -23.09
CA SER A 271 -20.20 11.73 -22.79
C SER A 271 -19.18 12.53 -23.60
N GLU A 272 -18.30 13.28 -22.94
CA GLU A 272 -17.30 14.16 -23.57
C GLU A 272 -15.88 13.87 -23.11
N ILE A 273 -14.90 14.28 -23.93
CA ILE A 273 -13.46 14.33 -23.59
C ILE A 273 -12.97 15.76 -23.75
N ASN A 274 -12.47 16.34 -22.68
CA ASN A 274 -11.98 17.71 -22.63
C ASN A 274 -10.51 17.75 -22.16
N CYS A 275 -9.78 18.80 -22.57
CA CYS A 275 -8.38 19.04 -22.17
C CYS A 275 -8.26 20.43 -21.56
N ILE A 276 -7.55 20.57 -20.44
CA ILE A 276 -7.33 21.82 -19.72
C ILE A 276 -5.86 22.03 -19.35
#